data_18b28e996368e86e209735fa2db2bda0
#
_entry.id   18b28e996368e86e209735fa2db2bda0
#
_cell.length_a   1.000
_cell.length_b   1.000
_cell.length_c   1.000
_cell.angle_alpha   90.00
_cell.angle_beta   90.00
_cell.angle_gamma   90.00
#
_symmetry.space_group_name_H-M   'P 1'
#
loop_
_entity.id
_entity.type
_entity.pdbx_description
1 polymer ?
#
loop_
_entity_poly.entity_id
_entity_poly.type
_entity_poly.pdbx_seq_one_letter_code
_entity_poly.pdbx_strand_id
1 'polypeptide(L)'
;FFLPLFLVPLVLINLESLKKIKVKQLTIPLALLLFFLLPSLYLSFFSPVGARNKDLIITNLNQSQLESISSEQYLSPLNKISPQLTRVFHNKAIYIADQFASNYLTYLTPTFWFTEGGSETTYSIIPGRGLLYLWQLPFIILGLVSLLSIKNKKTKAILLSWILLAAIPAALTKEGYRPNRAGSFLGLWEIITAFGLVQLLKLPARYKKATHYILGIVILASSVLYIEDYWLASPIRFPNSLSYGYRDLMTKLVPLEEEFDEIIINRGTQSQSFVAFYKKLDPVIFQSYSSDW
;
A
#
# COMPACT_ATOMS: atom_id res chain seq x y z
N PHE A 1 6.05 -10.00 1.10
CA PHE A 1 5.26 -10.95 0.26
C PHE A 1 5.44 -10.72 -1.26
N PHE A 2 5.59 -9.47 -1.73
CA PHE A 2 5.73 -9.21 -3.18
C PHE A 2 6.99 -9.82 -3.80
N LEU A 3 8.15 -9.69 -3.13
CA LEU A 3 9.42 -10.15 -3.68
C LEU A 3 9.43 -11.64 -4.05
N PRO A 4 9.04 -12.57 -3.17
CA PRO A 4 8.92 -14.00 -3.52
C PRO A 4 7.93 -14.24 -4.67
N LEU A 5 6.79 -13.55 -4.65
CA LEU A 5 5.78 -13.68 -5.70
C LEU A 5 6.30 -13.25 -7.06
N PHE A 6 7.05 -12.15 -7.12
CA PHE A 6 7.61 -11.62 -8.37
C PHE A 6 8.84 -12.40 -8.85
N LEU A 7 9.57 -13.08 -7.96
CA LEU A 7 10.68 -13.95 -8.35
C LEU A 7 10.22 -15.11 -9.25
N VAL A 8 9.02 -15.63 -9.05
CA VAL A 8 8.49 -16.75 -9.87
C VAL A 8 8.48 -16.39 -11.36
N PRO A 9 7.78 -15.34 -11.84
CA PRO A 9 7.81 -14.99 -13.25
C PRO A 9 9.21 -14.57 -13.73
N LEU A 10 10.01 -13.91 -12.90
CA LEU A 10 11.39 -13.57 -13.26
C LEU A 10 12.23 -14.81 -13.58
N VAL A 11 12.12 -15.85 -12.75
CA VAL A 11 12.81 -17.13 -12.97
C VAL A 11 12.25 -17.80 -14.23
N LEU A 12 10.92 -17.92 -14.37
CA LEU A 12 10.28 -18.57 -15.50
C LEU A 12 10.64 -17.92 -16.85
N ILE A 13 10.62 -16.59 -16.91
CA ILE A 13 10.96 -15.82 -18.13
C ILE A 13 12.44 -15.98 -18.52
N ASN A 14 13.31 -16.20 -17.53
CA ASN A 14 14.76 -16.27 -17.74
C ASN A 14 15.36 -17.67 -17.56
N LEU A 15 14.54 -18.73 -17.54
CA LEU A 15 14.99 -20.11 -17.32
C LEU A 15 16.16 -20.53 -18.23
N GLU A 16 16.10 -20.19 -19.52
CA GLU A 16 17.17 -20.54 -20.46
C GLU A 16 18.50 -19.83 -20.13
N SER A 17 18.40 -18.59 -19.64
CA SER A 17 19.58 -17.82 -19.22
C SER A 17 20.15 -18.35 -17.91
N LEU A 18 19.26 -18.72 -16.99
CA LEU A 18 19.64 -19.30 -15.67
C LEU A 18 20.33 -20.66 -15.83
N LYS A 19 19.89 -21.51 -16.76
CA LYS A 19 20.55 -22.81 -17.04
C LYS A 19 22.01 -22.66 -17.48
N LYS A 20 22.40 -21.50 -18.01
CA LYS A 20 23.79 -21.21 -18.43
C LYS A 20 24.68 -20.72 -17.30
N ILE A 21 24.11 -20.35 -16.17
CA ILE A 21 24.84 -19.82 -15.00
C ILE A 21 25.41 -21.01 -14.20
N LYS A 22 26.68 -20.96 -13.90
CA LYS A 22 27.32 -21.97 -13.04
C LYS A 22 26.77 -21.84 -11.60
N VAL A 23 26.48 -22.96 -10.95
CA VAL A 23 25.92 -23.00 -9.58
C VAL A 23 26.74 -22.12 -8.61
N LYS A 24 28.08 -22.14 -8.74
CA LYS A 24 28.97 -21.29 -7.93
C LYS A 24 28.70 -19.79 -8.05
N GLN A 25 28.12 -19.34 -9.18
CA GLN A 25 27.77 -17.91 -9.38
C GLN A 25 26.45 -17.53 -8.70
N LEU A 26 25.61 -18.51 -8.39
CA LEU A 26 24.34 -18.32 -7.70
C LEU A 26 24.48 -18.40 -6.18
N THR A 27 25.57 -18.94 -5.64
CA THR A 27 25.72 -19.13 -4.20
C THR A 27 25.68 -17.82 -3.41
N ILE A 28 26.43 -16.80 -3.84
CA ILE A 28 26.45 -15.50 -3.14
C ILE A 28 25.09 -14.78 -3.23
N PRO A 29 24.47 -14.59 -4.42
CA PRO A 29 23.15 -13.99 -4.51
C PRO A 29 22.08 -14.73 -3.70
N LEU A 30 22.10 -16.07 -3.72
CA LEU A 30 21.16 -16.87 -2.96
C LEU A 30 21.40 -16.75 -1.45
N ALA A 31 22.66 -16.79 -1.01
CA ALA A 31 23.02 -16.60 0.39
C ALA A 31 22.57 -15.21 0.91
N LEU A 32 22.78 -14.14 0.12
CA LEU A 32 22.31 -12.80 0.46
C LEU A 32 20.78 -12.74 0.51
N LEU A 33 20.11 -13.34 -0.47
CA LEU A 33 18.65 -13.40 -0.47
C LEU A 33 18.12 -14.11 0.79
N LEU A 34 18.67 -15.25 1.13
CA LEU A 34 18.28 -16.02 2.31
C LEU A 34 18.61 -15.26 3.60
N PHE A 35 19.78 -14.61 3.67
CA PHE A 35 20.20 -13.81 4.82
C PHE A 35 19.20 -12.70 5.16
N PHE A 36 18.64 -12.02 4.18
CA PHE A 36 17.63 -10.99 4.42
C PHE A 36 16.20 -11.53 4.52
N LEU A 37 15.89 -12.61 3.83
CA LEU A 37 14.53 -13.16 3.79
C LEU A 37 14.19 -13.98 5.05
N LEU A 38 15.12 -14.85 5.51
CA LEU A 38 14.87 -15.75 6.63
C LEU A 38 14.54 -15.03 7.94
N PRO A 39 15.25 -13.97 8.38
CA PRO A 39 14.88 -13.23 9.58
C PRO A 39 13.48 -12.61 9.46
N SER A 40 13.15 -12.05 8.29
CA SER A 40 11.83 -11.44 8.05
C SER A 40 10.71 -12.47 8.11
N LEU A 41 10.92 -13.67 7.55
CA LEU A 41 9.98 -14.77 7.63
C LEU A 41 9.86 -15.27 9.08
N TYR A 42 10.98 -15.47 9.77
CA TYR A 42 10.97 -15.89 11.17
C TYR A 42 10.16 -14.94 12.05
N LEU A 43 10.43 -13.63 11.94
CA LEU A 43 9.68 -12.62 12.68
C LEU A 43 8.20 -12.60 12.31
N SER A 44 7.85 -12.82 11.04
CA SER A 44 6.46 -12.82 10.59
C SER A 44 5.65 -14.01 11.08
N PHE A 45 6.28 -15.18 11.27
CA PHE A 45 5.57 -16.42 11.62
C PHE A 45 5.72 -16.81 13.09
N PHE A 46 6.84 -16.50 13.73
CA PHE A 46 7.20 -17.04 15.04
C PHE A 46 7.37 -15.98 16.14
N SER A 47 7.16 -14.71 15.84
CA SER A 47 7.24 -13.65 16.86
C SER A 47 5.88 -12.98 17.10
N PRO A 48 5.71 -12.29 18.24
CA PRO A 48 4.51 -11.48 18.52
C PRO A 48 4.22 -10.41 17.43
N VAL A 49 5.25 -9.93 16.74
CA VAL A 49 5.10 -9.02 15.58
C VAL A 49 4.25 -9.65 14.47
N GLY A 50 4.31 -10.98 14.31
CA GLY A 50 3.50 -11.73 13.36
C GLY A 50 2.00 -11.77 13.71
N ALA A 51 1.61 -11.55 14.95
CA ALA A 51 0.20 -11.52 15.36
C ALA A 51 -0.56 -10.44 14.59
N ARG A 52 0.01 -9.24 14.46
CA ARG A 52 -0.57 -8.15 13.67
C ARG A 52 -0.77 -8.53 12.19
N ASN A 53 0.14 -9.33 11.62
CA ASN A 53 -0.01 -9.79 10.24
C ASN A 53 -1.22 -10.71 10.07
N LYS A 54 -1.49 -11.56 11.08
CA LYS A 54 -2.68 -12.44 11.09
C LYS A 54 -3.97 -11.61 11.13
N ASP A 55 -4.00 -10.53 11.90
CA ASP A 55 -5.19 -9.67 12.00
C ASP A 55 -5.48 -8.89 10.73
N LEU A 56 -4.44 -8.56 9.97
CA LEU A 56 -4.56 -7.80 8.73
C LEU A 56 -4.93 -8.66 7.52
N ILE A 57 -4.70 -9.96 7.56
CA ILE A 57 -4.92 -10.85 6.42
C ILE A 57 -6.42 -11.08 6.20
N ILE A 58 -6.84 -11.05 4.94
CA ILE A 58 -8.23 -11.19 4.49
C ILE A 58 -8.86 -12.54 4.91
N THR A 59 -8.06 -13.59 5.10
CA THR A 59 -8.54 -14.92 5.49
C THR A 59 -8.91 -15.03 6.97
N ASN A 60 -8.44 -14.12 7.82
CA ASN A 60 -8.77 -14.05 9.24
C ASN A 60 -9.99 -13.16 9.45
N LEU A 61 -11.18 -13.70 9.26
CA LEU A 61 -12.43 -12.95 9.38
C LEU A 61 -12.70 -12.57 10.84
N ASN A 62 -13.10 -11.32 11.06
CA ASN A 62 -13.56 -10.84 12.36
C ASN A 62 -15.05 -11.18 12.57
N GLN A 63 -15.56 -10.94 13.78
CA GLN A 63 -16.93 -11.25 14.15
C GLN A 63 -17.96 -10.54 13.27
N SER A 64 -17.76 -9.26 12.97
CA SER A 64 -18.68 -8.50 12.11
C SER A 64 -18.75 -9.03 10.67
N GLN A 65 -17.64 -9.50 10.13
CA GLN A 65 -17.59 -10.12 8.80
C GLN A 65 -18.31 -11.49 8.79
N LEU A 66 -18.18 -12.26 9.86
CA LEU A 66 -18.92 -13.53 10.02
C LEU A 66 -20.43 -13.30 10.16
N GLU A 67 -20.82 -12.27 10.89
CA GLU A 67 -22.21 -11.85 11.03
C GLU A 67 -22.79 -11.37 9.71
N SER A 68 -22.02 -10.63 8.90
CA SER A 68 -22.44 -10.24 7.54
C SER A 68 -22.78 -11.46 6.67
N ILE A 69 -21.87 -12.45 6.63
CA ILE A 69 -22.10 -13.69 5.88
C ILE A 69 -23.34 -14.43 6.40
N SER A 70 -23.51 -14.49 7.72
CA SER A 70 -24.67 -15.16 8.35
C SER A 70 -25.98 -14.42 8.03
N SER A 71 -25.97 -13.09 8.04
CA SER A 71 -27.16 -12.29 7.72
C SER A 71 -27.58 -12.48 6.26
N GLU A 72 -26.63 -12.53 5.32
CA GLU A 72 -26.94 -12.83 3.92
C GLU A 72 -27.53 -14.21 3.72
N GLN A 73 -27.00 -15.22 4.45
CA GLN A 73 -27.56 -16.56 4.46
C GLN A 73 -28.98 -16.62 5.04
N TYR A 74 -29.29 -15.77 6.02
CA TYR A 74 -30.62 -15.67 6.61
C TYR A 74 -31.60 -14.93 5.70
N LEU A 75 -31.19 -13.86 5.05
CA LEU A 75 -32.06 -13.03 4.21
C LEU A 75 -32.44 -13.71 2.87
N SER A 76 -31.54 -14.52 2.31
CA SER A 76 -31.77 -15.16 1.01
C SER A 76 -32.96 -16.11 0.99
N PRO A 77 -33.26 -16.93 2.02
CA PRO A 77 -34.46 -17.74 2.09
C PRO A 77 -35.76 -16.93 2.09
N LEU A 78 -35.76 -15.70 2.61
CA LEU A 78 -36.92 -14.81 2.58
C LEU A 78 -37.31 -14.45 1.14
N ASN A 79 -36.38 -14.49 0.20
CA ASN A 79 -36.59 -14.31 -1.23
C ASN A 79 -36.85 -15.63 -1.97
N LYS A 80 -37.27 -16.70 -1.27
CA LYS A 80 -37.63 -18.03 -1.83
C LYS A 80 -36.44 -18.76 -2.46
N ILE A 81 -35.19 -18.41 -2.11
CA ILE A 81 -33.99 -19.14 -2.52
C ILE A 81 -33.76 -20.31 -1.55
N SER A 82 -33.43 -21.49 -2.08
CA SER A 82 -33.19 -22.65 -1.22
C SER A 82 -31.98 -22.44 -0.31
N PRO A 83 -32.04 -22.92 0.97
CA PRO A 83 -30.91 -22.77 1.90
C PRO A 83 -29.60 -23.39 1.41
N GLN A 84 -29.67 -24.45 0.59
CA GLN A 84 -28.48 -25.08 0.00
C GLN A 84 -27.79 -24.16 -1.01
N LEU A 85 -28.56 -23.55 -1.92
CA LEU A 85 -28.05 -22.57 -2.89
C LEU A 85 -27.48 -21.34 -2.19
N THR A 86 -28.17 -20.84 -1.16
CA THR A 86 -27.70 -19.69 -0.38
C THR A 86 -26.31 -19.96 0.21
N ARG A 87 -26.08 -21.14 0.82
CA ARG A 87 -24.78 -21.50 1.40
C ARG A 87 -23.68 -21.67 0.34
N VAL A 88 -24.01 -22.03 -0.90
CA VAL A 88 -23.04 -22.10 -1.99
C VAL A 88 -22.55 -20.70 -2.39
N PHE A 89 -23.45 -19.71 -2.42
CA PHE A 89 -23.11 -18.34 -2.84
C PHE A 89 -22.66 -17.43 -1.68
N HIS A 90 -23.16 -17.65 -0.46
CA HIS A 90 -22.84 -16.85 0.72
C HIS A 90 -22.06 -17.71 1.72
N ASN A 91 -20.77 -17.85 1.49
CA ASN A 91 -19.86 -18.57 2.37
C ASN A 91 -18.52 -17.83 2.51
N LYS A 92 -17.70 -18.26 3.48
CA LYS A 92 -16.41 -17.62 3.77
C LYS A 92 -15.48 -17.56 2.55
N ALA A 93 -15.47 -18.57 1.69
CA ALA A 93 -14.58 -18.61 0.53
C ALA A 93 -14.99 -17.60 -0.53
N ILE A 94 -16.30 -17.48 -0.82
CA ILE A 94 -16.84 -16.48 -1.75
C ILE A 94 -16.62 -15.06 -1.19
N TYR A 95 -16.90 -14.85 0.10
CA TYR A 95 -16.66 -13.57 0.75
C TYR A 95 -15.19 -13.12 0.63
N ILE A 96 -14.24 -14.03 0.91
CA ILE A 96 -12.81 -13.76 0.78
C ILE A 96 -12.43 -13.48 -0.67
N ALA A 97 -12.97 -14.24 -1.63
CA ALA A 97 -12.70 -14.05 -3.06
C ALA A 97 -13.23 -12.71 -3.56
N ASP A 98 -14.43 -12.32 -3.16
CA ASP A 98 -15.05 -11.03 -3.49
C ASP A 98 -14.24 -9.86 -2.90
N GLN A 99 -13.90 -9.94 -1.61
CA GLN A 99 -13.08 -8.94 -0.95
C GLN A 99 -11.69 -8.82 -1.61
N PHE A 100 -11.07 -9.95 -1.97
CA PHE A 100 -9.81 -9.95 -2.69
C PHE A 100 -9.96 -9.28 -4.06
N ALA A 101 -10.98 -9.64 -4.83
CA ALA A 101 -11.22 -9.07 -6.15
C ALA A 101 -11.48 -7.56 -6.08
N SER A 102 -12.31 -7.13 -5.14
CA SER A 102 -12.59 -5.72 -4.88
C SER A 102 -11.33 -4.94 -4.53
N ASN A 103 -10.55 -5.45 -3.57
CA ASN A 103 -9.28 -4.83 -3.18
C ASN A 103 -8.29 -4.80 -4.35
N TYR A 104 -8.15 -5.91 -5.08
CA TYR A 104 -7.24 -6.02 -6.22
C TYR A 104 -7.57 -4.99 -7.31
N LEU A 105 -8.83 -4.88 -7.67
CA LEU A 105 -9.30 -3.91 -8.66
C LEU A 105 -9.08 -2.47 -8.17
N THR A 106 -9.31 -2.19 -6.89
CA THR A 106 -9.06 -0.88 -6.29
C THR A 106 -7.64 -0.39 -6.56
N TYR A 107 -6.62 -1.24 -6.34
CA TYR A 107 -5.22 -0.87 -6.59
C TYR A 107 -4.86 -0.73 -8.07
N LEU A 108 -5.73 -1.14 -8.99
CA LEU A 108 -5.56 -0.94 -10.43
C LEU A 108 -6.36 0.24 -10.97
N THR A 109 -7.23 0.87 -10.15
CA THR A 109 -8.04 2.00 -10.60
C THR A 109 -7.25 3.30 -10.69
N PRO A 110 -7.51 4.15 -11.69
CA PRO A 110 -6.96 5.50 -11.72
C PRO A 110 -7.36 6.33 -10.49
N THR A 111 -8.54 6.09 -9.92
CA THR A 111 -9.06 6.80 -8.75
C THR A 111 -8.12 6.68 -7.56
N PHE A 112 -7.65 5.46 -7.27
CA PHE A 112 -6.68 5.23 -6.19
C PHE A 112 -5.37 6.00 -6.43
N TRP A 113 -4.87 6.03 -7.66
CA TRP A 113 -3.55 6.61 -7.95
C TRP A 113 -3.58 8.13 -8.11
N PHE A 114 -4.66 8.70 -8.62
CA PHE A 114 -4.66 10.11 -9.04
C PHE A 114 -5.58 11.03 -8.24
N THR A 115 -6.61 10.50 -7.57
CA THR A 115 -7.62 11.35 -6.93
C THR A 115 -7.88 11.05 -5.47
N GLU A 116 -7.92 9.78 -5.05
CA GLU A 116 -8.30 9.43 -3.67
C GLU A 116 -7.08 9.08 -2.80
N GLY A 117 -6.13 8.28 -3.35
CA GLY A 117 -4.96 7.87 -2.60
C GLY A 117 -5.33 7.07 -1.34
N GLY A 118 -5.07 7.66 -0.17
CA GLY A 118 -5.38 7.05 1.12
C GLY A 118 -6.63 7.63 1.79
N SER A 119 -7.16 6.88 2.76
CA SER A 119 -8.23 7.35 3.64
C SER A 119 -7.69 8.27 4.75
N GLU A 120 -8.57 8.99 5.43
CA GLU A 120 -8.23 9.84 6.60
C GLU A 120 -7.56 9.08 7.75
N THR A 121 -7.76 7.78 7.81
CA THR A 121 -7.10 6.90 8.77
C THR A 121 -5.73 6.40 8.34
N THR A 122 -5.24 6.83 7.17
CA THR A 122 -3.92 6.44 6.66
C THR A 122 -2.90 7.51 7.05
N TYR A 123 -1.92 7.12 7.86
CA TYR A 123 -0.90 8.03 8.37
C TYR A 123 0.02 8.56 7.27
N SER A 124 0.46 9.81 7.44
CA SER A 124 1.42 10.50 6.58
C SER A 124 0.97 10.67 5.13
N ILE A 125 -0.33 10.65 4.88
CA ILE A 125 -0.93 10.85 3.55
C ILE A 125 -1.94 11.97 3.64
N ILE A 126 -2.02 12.76 2.58
CA ILE A 126 -3.05 13.79 2.43
C ILE A 126 -4.34 13.10 1.96
N PRO A 127 -5.39 13.03 2.79
CA PRO A 127 -6.66 12.44 2.38
C PRO A 127 -7.26 13.16 1.16
N GLY A 128 -7.85 12.39 0.25
CA GLY A 128 -8.43 12.93 -0.97
C GLY A 128 -7.40 13.39 -2.02
N ARG A 129 -6.13 13.03 -1.85
CA ARG A 129 -5.08 13.29 -2.82
C ARG A 129 -4.49 11.99 -3.33
N GLY A 130 -4.35 11.89 -4.65
CA GLY A 130 -3.72 10.72 -5.29
C GLY A 130 -2.24 10.60 -4.97
N LEU A 131 -1.71 9.41 -5.17
CA LEU A 131 -0.29 9.09 -4.96
C LEU A 131 0.60 9.51 -6.12
N LEU A 132 0.00 9.72 -7.30
CA LEU A 132 0.65 10.18 -8.51
C LEU A 132 0.10 11.55 -8.90
N TYR A 133 0.91 12.34 -9.55
CA TYR A 133 0.46 13.63 -10.08
C TYR A 133 -0.41 13.46 -11.32
N LEU A 134 -1.46 14.26 -11.45
CA LEU A 134 -2.37 14.20 -12.60
C LEU A 134 -1.65 14.39 -13.95
N TRP A 135 -0.57 15.15 -13.99
CA TRP A 135 0.21 15.31 -15.22
C TRP A 135 0.89 14.03 -15.69
N GLN A 136 1.09 13.03 -14.81
CA GLN A 136 1.65 11.73 -15.17
C GLN A 136 0.65 10.87 -15.95
N LEU A 137 -0.67 11.08 -15.77
CA LEU A 137 -1.72 10.24 -16.36
C LEU A 137 -1.58 10.07 -17.89
N PRO A 138 -1.46 11.14 -18.71
CA PRO A 138 -1.29 10.97 -20.16
C PRO A 138 -0.01 10.19 -20.50
N PHE A 139 1.06 10.36 -19.74
CA PHE A 139 2.31 9.64 -19.98
C PHE A 139 2.22 8.18 -19.54
N ILE A 140 1.47 7.87 -18.49
CA ILE A 140 1.19 6.48 -18.11
C ILE A 140 0.38 5.77 -19.20
N ILE A 141 -0.65 6.41 -19.76
CA ILE A 141 -1.42 5.85 -20.87
C ILE A 141 -0.52 5.61 -22.08
N LEU A 142 0.26 6.60 -22.50
CA LEU A 142 1.23 6.46 -23.59
C LEU A 142 2.29 5.39 -23.31
N GLY A 143 2.73 5.29 -22.06
CA GLY A 143 3.68 4.29 -21.60
C GLY A 143 3.12 2.88 -21.65
N LEU A 144 1.87 2.66 -21.23
CA LEU A 144 1.18 1.37 -21.35
C LEU A 144 1.01 0.96 -22.80
N VAL A 145 0.62 1.89 -23.69
CA VAL A 145 0.55 1.63 -25.14
C VAL A 145 1.92 1.30 -25.69
N SER A 146 2.96 2.03 -25.28
CA SER A 146 4.35 1.77 -25.70
C SER A 146 4.85 0.42 -25.20
N LEU A 147 4.46 0.01 -23.99
CA LEU A 147 4.77 -1.30 -23.41
C LEU A 147 4.24 -2.44 -24.30
N LEU A 148 3.01 -2.30 -24.81
CA LEU A 148 2.43 -3.30 -25.73
C LEU A 148 3.24 -3.43 -27.04
N SER A 149 3.92 -2.37 -27.46
CA SER A 149 4.73 -2.29 -28.68
C SER A 149 6.19 -2.74 -28.47
N ILE A 150 6.62 -3.07 -27.26
CA ILE A 150 7.99 -3.55 -26.98
C ILE A 150 8.24 -4.85 -27.74
N LYS A 151 9.29 -4.88 -28.58
CA LYS A 151 9.70 -6.06 -29.35
C LYS A 151 10.30 -7.16 -28.47
N ASN A 152 11.03 -6.77 -27.42
CA ASN A 152 11.62 -7.73 -26.48
C ASN A 152 10.53 -8.38 -25.61
N LYS A 153 10.18 -9.62 -25.96
CA LYS A 153 9.13 -10.39 -25.28
C LYS A 153 9.43 -10.58 -23.78
N LYS A 154 10.71 -10.75 -23.38
CA LYS A 154 11.09 -10.94 -21.98
C LYS A 154 10.84 -9.66 -21.16
N THR A 155 11.30 -8.52 -21.65
CA THR A 155 11.06 -7.22 -20.99
C THR A 155 9.57 -6.93 -20.88
N LYS A 156 8.80 -7.16 -21.96
CA LYS A 156 7.35 -7.00 -21.94
C LYS A 156 6.70 -7.89 -20.88
N ALA A 157 7.05 -9.18 -20.84
CA ALA A 157 6.50 -10.14 -19.90
C ALA A 157 6.84 -9.77 -18.44
N ILE A 158 8.06 -9.31 -18.15
CA ILE A 158 8.48 -8.86 -16.82
C ILE A 158 7.62 -7.67 -16.36
N LEU A 159 7.46 -6.65 -17.19
CA LEU A 159 6.70 -5.45 -16.83
C LEU A 159 5.20 -5.75 -16.68
N LEU A 160 4.62 -6.56 -17.55
CA LEU A 160 3.23 -6.99 -17.43
C LEU A 160 3.00 -7.84 -16.17
N SER A 161 3.91 -8.78 -15.89
CA SER A 161 3.81 -9.57 -14.64
C SER A 161 3.96 -8.68 -13.41
N TRP A 162 4.79 -7.63 -13.45
CA TRP A 162 4.90 -6.69 -12.34
C TRP A 162 3.58 -5.93 -12.13
N ILE A 163 2.96 -5.39 -13.18
CA ILE A 163 1.66 -4.70 -13.07
C ILE A 163 0.61 -5.62 -12.42
N LEU A 164 0.50 -6.87 -12.90
CA LEU A 164 -0.51 -7.80 -12.43
C LEU A 164 -0.23 -8.31 -11.00
N LEU A 165 1.02 -8.54 -10.64
CA LEU A 165 1.36 -9.08 -9.33
C LEU A 165 1.49 -8.03 -8.24
N ALA A 166 1.75 -6.76 -8.59
CA ALA A 166 1.98 -5.70 -7.62
C ALA A 166 0.77 -5.43 -6.71
N ALA A 167 -0.45 -5.62 -7.19
CA ALA A 167 -1.66 -5.43 -6.39
C ALA A 167 -1.92 -6.57 -5.39
N ILE A 168 -1.38 -7.78 -5.63
CA ILE A 168 -1.72 -8.98 -4.84
C ILE A 168 -1.42 -8.83 -3.35
N PRO A 169 -0.23 -8.39 -2.91
CA PRO A 169 0.06 -8.27 -1.48
C PRO A 169 -0.87 -7.32 -0.74
N ALA A 170 -1.23 -6.21 -1.38
CA ALA A 170 -2.18 -5.24 -0.84
C ALA A 170 -3.61 -5.80 -0.83
N ALA A 171 -4.02 -6.49 -1.89
CA ALA A 171 -5.35 -7.10 -2.02
C ALA A 171 -5.59 -8.24 -1.00
N LEU A 172 -4.55 -8.93 -0.55
CA LEU A 172 -4.63 -9.95 0.50
C LEU A 172 -4.86 -9.38 1.91
N THR A 173 -5.06 -8.07 2.05
CA THR A 173 -5.34 -7.44 3.34
C THR A 173 -6.80 -6.98 3.43
N LYS A 174 -7.34 -6.94 4.67
CA LYS A 174 -8.78 -6.67 4.95
C LYS A 174 -9.29 -5.33 4.41
N GLU A 175 -8.42 -4.35 4.27
CA GLU A 175 -8.82 -2.99 3.91
C GLU A 175 -8.19 -2.59 2.57
N GLY A 176 -9.00 -2.10 1.65
CA GLY A 176 -8.56 -1.39 0.45
C GLY A 176 -8.07 0.04 0.77
N TYR A 177 -7.67 0.80 -0.24
CA TYR A 177 -7.23 2.19 -0.15
C TYR A 177 -6.13 2.43 0.91
N ARG A 178 -5.16 1.50 1.02
CA ARG A 178 -4.01 1.62 1.94
C ARG A 178 -2.70 1.79 1.17
N PRO A 179 -2.27 3.02 0.89
CA PRO A 179 -1.06 3.31 0.10
C PRO A 179 0.22 2.68 0.63
N ASN A 180 0.37 2.59 1.94
CA ASN A 180 1.51 1.93 2.59
C ASN A 180 1.63 0.44 2.24
N ARG A 181 0.55 -0.20 1.75
CA ARG A 181 0.55 -1.60 1.29
C ARG A 181 0.80 -1.72 -0.21
N ALA A 182 0.72 -0.61 -0.94
CA ALA A 182 0.95 -0.54 -2.38
C ALA A 182 2.43 -0.32 -2.76
N GLY A 183 3.36 -0.50 -1.80
CA GLY A 183 4.80 -0.34 -2.02
C GLY A 183 5.39 -1.24 -3.13
N SER A 184 4.72 -2.34 -3.47
CA SER A 184 5.05 -3.20 -4.61
C SER A 184 4.95 -2.51 -5.98
N PHE A 185 4.23 -1.40 -6.08
CA PHE A 185 4.16 -0.56 -7.28
C PHE A 185 5.29 0.47 -7.38
N LEU A 186 6.10 0.60 -6.32
CA LEU A 186 7.20 1.57 -6.30
C LEU A 186 8.17 1.30 -7.45
N GLY A 187 8.50 2.33 -8.21
CA GLY A 187 9.33 2.22 -9.43
C GLY A 187 8.58 1.79 -10.68
N LEU A 188 7.45 1.08 -10.58
CA LEU A 188 6.70 0.61 -11.74
C LEU A 188 6.05 1.75 -12.52
N TRP A 189 5.33 2.63 -11.84
CA TRP A 189 4.66 3.77 -12.48
C TRP A 189 5.63 4.78 -13.02
N GLU A 190 6.78 4.97 -12.38
CA GLU A 190 7.87 5.82 -12.85
C GLU A 190 8.46 5.29 -14.16
N ILE A 191 8.68 3.97 -14.26
CA ILE A 191 9.16 3.32 -15.49
C ILE A 191 8.13 3.48 -16.61
N ILE A 192 6.85 3.24 -16.32
CA ILE A 192 5.79 3.39 -17.33
C ILE A 192 5.65 4.85 -17.76
N THR A 193 5.70 5.79 -16.82
CA THR A 193 5.70 7.23 -17.12
C THR A 193 6.90 7.61 -18.02
N ALA A 194 8.08 7.08 -17.73
CA ALA A 194 9.26 7.31 -18.55
C ALA A 194 9.10 6.78 -19.97
N PHE A 195 8.51 5.61 -20.18
CA PHE A 195 8.17 5.12 -21.55
C PHE A 195 7.24 6.09 -22.28
N GLY A 196 6.27 6.68 -21.59
CA GLY A 196 5.40 7.71 -22.15
C GLY A 196 6.15 9.00 -22.49
N LEU A 197 6.99 9.46 -21.58
CA LEU A 197 7.80 10.68 -21.77
C LEU A 197 8.76 10.55 -22.96
N VAL A 198 9.33 9.37 -23.20
CA VAL A 198 10.19 9.11 -24.36
C VAL A 198 9.45 9.35 -25.68
N GLN A 199 8.11 9.23 -25.72
CA GLN A 199 7.35 9.58 -26.92
C GLN A 199 7.44 11.08 -27.28
N LEU A 200 7.66 11.94 -26.28
CA LEU A 200 7.90 13.37 -26.55
C LEU A 200 9.16 13.62 -27.41
N LEU A 201 10.14 12.72 -27.34
CA LEU A 201 11.34 12.81 -28.17
C LEU A 201 11.05 12.62 -29.66
N LYS A 202 9.90 12.01 -30.00
CA LYS A 202 9.43 11.82 -31.38
C LYS A 202 8.66 13.01 -31.95
N LEU A 203 8.37 14.02 -31.11
CA LEU A 203 7.68 15.22 -31.57
C LEU A 203 8.52 15.99 -32.59
N PRO A 204 7.88 16.68 -33.55
CA PRO A 204 8.55 17.61 -34.46
C PRO A 204 9.34 18.68 -33.68
N ALA A 205 10.50 19.07 -34.18
CA ALA A 205 11.42 19.97 -33.50
C ALA A 205 10.75 21.30 -33.06
N ARG A 206 9.79 21.81 -33.85
CA ARG A 206 9.04 23.06 -33.57
C ARG A 206 8.24 22.99 -32.26
N TYR A 207 7.74 21.82 -31.89
CA TYR A 207 6.93 21.65 -30.66
C TYR A 207 7.76 21.16 -29.47
N LYS A 208 8.85 20.46 -29.76
CA LYS A 208 9.65 19.75 -28.74
C LYS A 208 10.11 20.71 -27.63
N LYS A 209 10.67 21.85 -28.01
CA LYS A 209 11.21 22.85 -27.03
C LYS A 209 10.11 23.38 -26.11
N ALA A 210 8.98 23.83 -26.69
CA ALA A 210 7.84 24.33 -25.92
C ALA A 210 7.27 23.27 -24.97
N THR A 211 7.09 22.03 -25.46
CA THR A 211 6.58 20.92 -24.63
C THR A 211 7.48 20.64 -23.42
N HIS A 212 8.81 20.67 -23.58
CA HIS A 212 9.73 20.46 -22.45
C HIS A 212 9.66 21.58 -21.42
N TYR A 213 9.54 22.84 -21.86
CA TYR A 213 9.36 23.97 -20.94
C TYR A 213 8.03 23.88 -20.19
N ILE A 214 6.93 23.62 -20.89
CA ILE A 214 5.60 23.46 -20.27
C ILE A 214 5.63 22.32 -19.26
N LEU A 215 6.19 21.17 -19.63
CA LEU A 215 6.30 20.03 -18.71
C LEU A 215 7.15 20.36 -17.49
N GLY A 216 8.28 21.04 -17.67
CA GLY A 216 9.12 21.51 -16.56
C GLY A 216 8.38 22.44 -15.59
N ILE A 217 7.59 23.37 -16.12
CA ILE A 217 6.77 24.29 -15.32
C ILE A 217 5.69 23.50 -14.56
N VAL A 218 5.00 22.55 -15.23
CA VAL A 218 3.96 21.72 -14.60
C VAL A 218 4.54 20.86 -13.49
N ILE A 219 5.69 20.23 -13.70
CA ILE A 219 6.38 19.42 -12.67
C ILE A 219 6.75 20.31 -11.47
N LEU A 220 7.38 21.45 -11.73
CA LEU A 220 7.79 22.38 -10.67
C LEU A 220 6.57 22.87 -9.87
N ALA A 221 5.54 23.37 -10.56
CA ALA A 221 4.32 23.85 -9.92
C ALA A 221 3.64 22.75 -9.09
N SER A 222 3.51 21.53 -9.63
CA SER A 222 2.92 20.40 -8.92
C SER A 222 3.72 20.03 -7.66
N SER A 223 5.05 20.10 -7.75
CA SER A 223 5.93 19.80 -6.61
C SER A 223 5.81 20.87 -5.51
N VAL A 224 5.81 22.15 -5.89
CA VAL A 224 5.64 23.28 -4.94
C VAL A 224 4.29 23.20 -4.24
N LEU A 225 3.20 22.99 -5.00
CA LEU A 225 1.85 22.83 -4.45
C LEU A 225 1.74 21.60 -3.52
N TYR A 226 2.45 20.51 -3.85
CA TYR A 226 2.48 19.34 -2.97
C TYR A 226 3.19 19.64 -1.64
N ILE A 227 4.34 20.30 -1.70
CA ILE A 227 5.13 20.67 -0.52
C ILE A 227 4.34 21.63 0.37
N GLU A 228 3.70 22.64 -0.23
CA GLU A 228 2.84 23.58 0.49
C GLU A 228 1.69 22.83 1.19
N ASP A 229 0.95 22.03 0.43
CA ASP A 229 -0.19 21.29 0.97
C ASP A 229 0.25 20.33 2.08
N TYR A 230 1.31 19.56 1.88
CA TYR A 230 1.79 18.56 2.86
C TYR A 230 2.30 19.19 4.17
N TRP A 231 3.09 20.26 4.07
CA TRP A 231 3.75 20.85 5.24
C TRP A 231 2.94 21.95 5.93
N LEU A 232 2.13 22.69 5.20
CA LEU A 232 1.44 23.86 5.73
C LEU A 232 -0.06 23.64 5.92
N ALA A 233 -0.75 23.14 4.89
CA ALA A 233 -2.20 23.04 4.92
C ALA A 233 -2.71 21.75 5.56
N SER A 234 -2.15 20.60 5.20
CA SER A 234 -2.66 19.28 5.62
C SER A 234 -2.52 18.99 7.11
N PRO A 235 -1.46 19.43 7.82
CA PRO A 235 -1.39 19.25 9.28
C PRO A 235 -2.58 19.87 10.01
N ILE A 236 -3.11 20.97 9.49
CA ILE A 236 -4.25 21.67 10.10
C ILE A 236 -5.58 21.06 9.65
N ARG A 237 -5.70 20.71 8.36
CA ARG A 237 -6.93 20.14 7.79
C ARG A 237 -7.17 18.69 8.21
N PHE A 238 -6.10 17.90 8.34
CA PHE A 238 -6.15 16.47 8.60
C PHE A 238 -5.24 16.06 9.76
N PRO A 239 -5.47 16.61 10.96
CA PRO A 239 -4.58 16.38 12.12
C PRO A 239 -4.46 14.90 12.47
N ASN A 240 -5.53 14.12 12.32
CA ASN A 240 -5.53 12.68 12.60
C ASN A 240 -4.61 11.88 11.66
N SER A 241 -4.62 12.19 10.35
CA SER A 241 -3.78 11.51 9.36
C SER A 241 -2.29 11.81 9.54
N LEU A 242 -1.95 13.00 9.99
CA LEU A 242 -0.58 13.45 10.18
C LEU A 242 -0.14 13.40 11.63
N SER A 243 -1.01 12.94 12.54
CA SER A 243 -0.76 12.89 13.99
C SER A 243 -0.31 14.26 14.55
N TYR A 244 -0.85 15.34 13.94
CA TYR A 244 -0.52 16.71 14.32
C TYR A 244 -1.13 17.08 15.68
N GLY A 245 -0.37 17.83 16.47
CA GLY A 245 -0.83 18.32 17.78
C GLY A 245 -0.41 17.45 18.96
N TYR A 246 -0.02 16.18 18.80
CA TYR A 246 0.45 15.36 19.93
C TYR A 246 1.68 15.95 20.63
N ARG A 247 2.59 16.52 19.86
CA ARG A 247 3.76 17.22 20.44
C ARG A 247 3.35 18.36 21.34
N ASP A 248 2.48 19.25 20.85
CA ASP A 248 2.04 20.42 21.60
C ASP A 248 1.17 20.03 22.81
N LEU A 249 0.31 19.01 22.63
CA LEU A 249 -0.46 18.41 23.72
C LEU A 249 0.46 17.93 24.82
N MET A 250 1.44 17.08 24.50
CA MET A 250 2.31 16.50 25.53
C MET A 250 3.25 17.53 26.16
N THR A 251 3.70 18.54 25.40
CA THR A 251 4.51 19.63 25.95
C THR A 251 3.75 20.44 27.02
N LYS A 252 2.43 20.58 26.85
CA LYS A 252 1.57 21.26 27.83
C LYS A 252 1.09 20.34 28.97
N LEU A 253 0.88 19.07 28.66
CA LEU A 253 0.29 18.12 29.60
C LEU A 253 1.29 17.60 30.64
N VAL A 254 2.51 17.27 30.20
CA VAL A 254 3.54 16.69 31.09
C VAL A 254 3.83 17.58 32.31
N PRO A 255 3.94 18.91 32.22
CA PRO A 255 4.12 19.77 33.40
C PRO A 255 2.93 19.78 34.38
N LEU A 256 1.73 19.45 33.90
CA LEU A 256 0.49 19.48 34.70
C LEU A 256 0.20 18.13 35.36
N GLU A 257 0.97 17.09 35.14
CA GLU A 257 0.71 15.74 35.66
C GLU A 257 0.72 15.69 37.19
N GLU A 258 1.52 16.52 37.83
CA GLU A 258 1.58 16.59 39.31
C GLU A 258 0.40 17.36 39.93
N GLU A 259 -0.38 18.08 39.13
CA GLU A 259 -1.52 18.86 39.57
C GLU A 259 -2.84 18.08 39.55
N PHE A 260 -2.87 16.89 38.94
CA PHE A 260 -4.09 16.10 38.77
C PHE A 260 -3.88 14.65 39.21
N ASP A 261 -4.90 14.09 39.87
CA ASP A 261 -4.90 12.69 40.31
C ASP A 261 -4.96 11.72 39.13
N GLU A 262 -5.63 12.10 38.04
CA GLU A 262 -5.76 11.30 36.84
C GLU A 262 -5.86 12.18 35.59
N ILE A 263 -5.20 11.76 34.50
CA ILE A 263 -5.28 12.41 33.22
C ILE A 263 -5.77 11.38 32.19
N ILE A 264 -6.98 11.60 31.67
CA ILE A 264 -7.60 10.73 30.67
C ILE A 264 -7.35 11.29 29.29
N ILE A 265 -6.62 10.54 28.46
CA ILE A 265 -6.40 10.86 27.05
C ILE A 265 -7.30 9.96 26.22
N ASN A 266 -8.15 10.56 25.37
CA ASN A 266 -9.01 9.79 24.47
C ASN A 266 -8.14 8.87 23.60
N ARG A 267 -8.52 7.60 23.52
CA ARG A 267 -7.87 6.59 22.71
C ARG A 267 -8.15 6.84 21.22
N GLY A 268 -7.54 7.89 20.69
CA GLY A 268 -7.41 8.08 19.25
C GLY A 268 -6.45 7.04 18.66
N THR A 269 -6.16 7.17 17.38
CA THR A 269 -5.21 6.29 16.70
C THR A 269 -3.83 6.35 17.35
N GLN A 270 -3.48 5.36 18.20
CA GLN A 270 -2.16 5.17 18.80
C GLN A 270 -1.70 6.27 19.79
N SER A 271 -2.62 6.94 20.46
CA SER A 271 -2.30 7.97 21.47
C SER A 271 -1.29 7.48 22.53
N GLN A 272 -1.41 6.22 22.98
CA GLN A 272 -0.47 5.62 23.93
C GLN A 272 0.99 5.62 23.44
N SER A 273 1.22 5.42 22.15
CA SER A 273 2.58 5.45 21.59
C SER A 273 3.18 6.86 21.60
N PHE A 274 2.36 7.90 21.37
CA PHE A 274 2.79 9.29 21.46
C PHE A 274 3.05 9.69 22.90
N VAL A 275 2.21 9.27 23.84
CA VAL A 275 2.45 9.49 25.28
C VAL A 275 3.78 8.86 25.68
N ALA A 276 4.00 7.59 25.36
CA ALA A 276 5.24 6.90 25.69
C ALA A 276 6.46 7.60 25.08
N PHE A 277 6.38 8.02 23.83
CA PHE A 277 7.47 8.70 23.13
C PHE A 277 7.83 10.04 23.74
N TYR A 278 6.84 10.91 23.98
CA TYR A 278 7.10 12.25 24.51
C TYR A 278 7.45 12.24 26.03
N LYS A 279 6.95 11.29 26.79
CA LYS A 279 7.35 11.05 28.18
C LYS A 279 8.67 10.31 28.29
N LYS A 280 9.25 9.83 27.19
CA LYS A 280 10.48 9.03 27.16
C LYS A 280 10.39 7.80 28.06
N LEU A 281 9.23 7.13 28.06
CA LEU A 281 9.05 5.91 28.84
C LEU A 281 10.01 4.82 28.38
N ASP A 282 10.52 4.05 29.36
CA ASP A 282 11.35 2.89 29.03
C ASP A 282 10.54 1.91 28.16
N PRO A 283 11.08 1.51 26.99
CA PRO A 283 10.39 0.58 26.09
C PRO A 283 10.02 -0.76 26.74
N VAL A 284 10.82 -1.24 27.71
CA VAL A 284 10.54 -2.50 28.42
C VAL A 284 9.32 -2.32 29.33
N ILE A 285 9.24 -1.22 30.05
CA ILE A 285 8.09 -0.86 30.89
C ILE A 285 6.86 -0.68 30.01
N PHE A 286 6.95 0.09 28.93
CA PHE A 286 5.83 0.31 28.00
C PHE A 286 5.30 -1.01 27.41
N GLN A 287 6.17 -1.93 27.04
CA GLN A 287 5.77 -3.24 26.49
C GLN A 287 5.12 -4.14 27.55
N SER A 288 5.53 -4.06 28.82
CA SER A 288 4.91 -4.85 29.89
C SER A 288 3.45 -4.45 30.14
N TYR A 289 3.09 -3.20 29.91
CA TYR A 289 1.71 -2.69 30.04
C TYR A 289 0.92 -2.74 28.74
N SER A 290 1.50 -3.19 27.64
CA SER A 290 0.85 -3.15 26.32
C SER A 290 -0.38 -4.05 26.17
N SER A 291 -0.58 -5.00 27.07
CA SER A 291 -1.80 -5.82 27.15
C SER A 291 -3.00 -5.09 27.74
N ASP A 292 -2.76 -4.01 28.48
CA ASP A 292 -3.77 -3.32 29.30
C ASP A 292 -4.23 -1.98 28.67
N TRP A 293 -3.70 -1.66 27.49
CA TRP A 293 -4.01 -0.43 26.75
C TRP A 293 -5.18 -0.55 25.77
#